data_f9560410c1c8f2265c7f52e2418ada4a
#
_entry.id   f9560410c1c8f2265c7f52e2418ada4a
#
_cell.length_a   1.000
_cell.length_b   1.000
_cell.length_c   1.000
_cell.angle_alpha   90.00
_cell.angle_beta   90.00
_cell.angle_gamma   90.00
#
_symmetry.space_group_name_H-M   'P 1'
#
loop_
_entity.id
_entity.type
_entity.pdbx_description
1 polymer ?
#
loop_
_entity_poly.entity_id
_entity_poly.type
_entity_poly.pdbx_seq_one_letter_code
_entity_poly.pdbx_strand_id
1 'polypeptide(L)'
;MPKKKIIVKDFTGGIGTTGEKKDIANSCRWSKHLNIFEDPSYATLSRKLTKVSGSTVLGLVKWADDASPYSTDSYFYDSASHIYKETSAGVWSNPIDATGGTGEGLKVFDDYLYYATGTTIGRYGKLSGTPTQSADFLSDGTTNLDQSATGTGATDYSTTTSINEGATHRNTITPTNDPMKSITINVDVVGTGDWTLTLHDSNNVTIGSATIANASMVVGDNTFTFSTPLRVVIGNQYHYHITTTVADGGVDTGTNNDLEASYFKEYFGILIDKDFHPMEEFLNFLVILNDRYIAKWDQALYEPNFITLAPGFEARCMAKFNEFLVIGAFKGATITESEQARLYFWDGIETTFNYFTDCRVGAPNCLVNNEGNLIGVYGNDGSMYLGSEPFQRIVDEIPNLTRGKKLEVFPGAIDAFEGKTVVGVSASTDDTALIQGIFEYGHQRDELPRALNFPYTISTGTSTGTSLKIGCVKSIGDSLYVGWQDDTDYGVDKVTIGDTANATGTWESLIFDSGNPDDYMIPMDLVITFEPLTAGQSVTPKYKLDRTASFTSGDAEDTVGATSLKLPIYQRCKEIEIGYDLASTSNTFIKITSITIEIDVLSTED
;
A
#
# COMPACT_ATOMS: atom_id res chain seq x y z
N MET A 1 -45.79 -8.76 32.01
CA MET A 1 -44.40 -8.72 31.52
C MET A 1 -44.19 -7.41 30.77
N PRO A 2 -43.14 -6.65 31.08
CA PRO A 2 -42.86 -5.45 30.31
C PRO A 2 -42.43 -5.84 28.90
N LYS A 3 -43.02 -5.17 27.91
CA LYS A 3 -42.64 -5.36 26.50
C LYS A 3 -41.63 -4.31 26.10
N LYS A 4 -40.53 -4.77 25.49
CA LYS A 4 -39.52 -3.90 24.88
C LYS A 4 -39.58 -4.08 23.37
N LYS A 5 -39.49 -2.99 22.63
CA LYS A 5 -39.43 -3.02 21.17
C LYS A 5 -38.09 -2.47 20.71
N ILE A 6 -37.34 -3.24 19.96
CA ILE A 6 -36.09 -2.83 19.30
C ILE A 6 -36.44 -2.53 17.85
N ILE A 7 -36.04 -1.37 17.38
CA ILE A 7 -36.29 -0.93 16.00
C ILE A 7 -34.98 -0.40 15.42
N VAL A 8 -34.51 -1.01 14.35
CA VAL A 8 -33.43 -0.50 13.53
C VAL A 8 -34.04 0.13 12.27
N LYS A 9 -33.93 1.43 12.13
CA LYS A 9 -34.43 2.22 10.97
C LYS A 9 -33.34 3.07 10.34
N ASP A 10 -32.20 3.13 10.98
CA ASP A 10 -31.05 3.92 10.58
C ASP A 10 -29.83 2.98 10.57
N PHE A 11 -29.17 2.91 9.45
CA PHE A 11 -28.02 2.05 9.21
C PHE A 11 -26.70 2.84 9.15
N THR A 12 -26.74 4.15 9.38
CA THR A 12 -25.62 5.07 9.20
C THR A 12 -24.46 4.84 10.16
N GLY A 13 -24.66 4.12 11.27
CA GLY A 13 -23.61 3.78 12.22
C GLY A 13 -22.57 2.76 11.71
N GLY A 14 -22.91 2.04 10.65
CA GLY A 14 -22.02 1.07 10.02
C GLY A 14 -21.55 -0.04 10.94
N ILE A 15 -20.39 -0.59 10.65
CA ILE A 15 -19.79 -1.66 11.43
C ILE A 15 -19.17 -1.07 12.70
N GLY A 16 -19.55 -1.59 13.87
CA GLY A 16 -18.98 -1.20 15.16
C GLY A 16 -17.52 -1.62 15.27
N THR A 17 -16.63 -0.66 15.43
CA THR A 17 -15.17 -0.87 15.47
C THR A 17 -14.60 -0.89 16.87
N THR A 18 -15.40 -0.54 17.89
CA THR A 18 -15.02 -0.64 19.28
C THR A 18 -15.23 -2.07 19.79
N GLY A 19 -14.35 -2.56 20.64
CA GLY A 19 -14.42 -3.92 21.19
C GLY A 19 -15.68 -4.21 22.02
N GLU A 20 -16.51 -3.20 22.32
CA GLU A 20 -17.79 -3.35 22.98
C GLU A 20 -18.89 -3.64 21.97
N LYS A 21 -19.41 -4.87 22.02
CA LYS A 21 -20.46 -5.35 21.12
C LYS A 21 -21.88 -4.93 21.51
N LYS A 22 -22.02 -3.96 22.41
CA LYS A 22 -23.29 -3.50 22.95
C LYS A 22 -23.45 -1.99 22.80
N ASP A 23 -24.67 -1.56 22.50
CA ASP A 23 -25.20 -0.20 22.68
C ASP A 23 -24.56 0.95 21.88
N ILE A 24 -23.93 0.68 20.74
CA ILE A 24 -23.58 1.75 19.79
C ILE A 24 -24.82 2.01 18.92
N ALA A 25 -25.44 3.16 19.10
CA ALA A 25 -26.63 3.53 18.34
C ALA A 25 -26.36 3.42 16.81
N ASN A 26 -27.30 2.78 16.09
CA ASN A 26 -27.32 2.63 14.63
C ASN A 26 -26.15 1.81 14.04
N SER A 27 -25.32 1.16 14.87
CA SER A 27 -24.23 0.32 14.42
C SER A 27 -24.64 -1.15 14.29
N CYS A 28 -23.91 -1.89 13.46
CA CYS A 28 -24.04 -3.33 13.30
C CYS A 28 -22.74 -4.04 13.70
N ARG A 29 -22.82 -5.33 13.95
CA ARG A 29 -21.65 -6.16 14.18
C ARG A 29 -20.91 -6.44 12.88
N TRP A 30 -21.68 -6.68 11.82
CA TRP A 30 -21.17 -7.04 10.52
C TRP A 30 -22.11 -6.61 9.39
N SER A 31 -21.54 -6.09 8.32
CA SER A 31 -22.21 -5.91 7.04
C SER A 31 -21.27 -6.33 5.92
N LYS A 32 -21.76 -7.03 4.92
CA LYS A 32 -21.00 -7.45 3.75
C LYS A 32 -21.84 -7.23 2.49
N HIS A 33 -21.23 -6.64 1.45
CA HIS A 33 -21.88 -6.32 0.19
C HIS A 33 -23.12 -5.43 0.32
N LEU A 34 -23.12 -4.57 1.34
CA LEU A 34 -24.17 -3.58 1.52
C LEU A 34 -23.62 -2.17 1.32
N ASN A 35 -24.44 -1.30 0.78
CA ASN A 35 -24.23 0.14 0.77
C ASN A 35 -25.17 0.76 1.83
N ILE A 36 -24.58 1.36 2.84
CA ILE A 36 -25.26 2.08 3.93
C ILE A 36 -25.15 3.59 3.77
N PHE A 37 -24.47 4.05 2.72
CA PHE A 37 -24.16 5.46 2.48
C PHE A 37 -25.03 6.09 1.38
N GLU A 38 -25.95 5.34 0.77
CA GLU A 38 -26.81 5.87 -0.29
C GLU A 38 -27.93 6.75 0.29
N ASP A 39 -28.63 6.27 1.32
CA ASP A 39 -29.69 6.98 2.02
C ASP A 39 -29.79 6.48 3.47
N PRO A 40 -29.92 7.37 4.50
CA PRO A 40 -30.01 6.96 5.90
C PRO A 40 -31.24 6.10 6.22
N SER A 41 -32.28 6.16 5.40
CA SER A 41 -33.55 5.46 5.63
C SER A 41 -33.56 3.99 5.19
N TYR A 42 -32.50 3.52 4.51
CA TYR A 42 -32.40 2.12 4.10
C TYR A 42 -30.94 1.65 3.95
N ALA A 43 -30.73 0.34 4.07
CA ALA A 43 -29.54 -0.35 3.60
C ALA A 43 -29.86 -1.09 2.29
N THR A 44 -28.96 -1.04 1.32
CA THR A 44 -29.14 -1.70 0.03
C THR A 44 -27.95 -2.58 -0.32
N LEU A 45 -28.10 -3.48 -1.30
CA LEU A 45 -26.95 -4.19 -1.87
C LEU A 45 -25.96 -3.18 -2.45
N SER A 46 -24.67 -3.39 -2.23
CA SER A 46 -23.63 -2.61 -2.89
C SER A 46 -23.47 -3.01 -4.36
N ARG A 47 -22.82 -2.18 -5.14
CA ARG A 47 -22.44 -2.50 -6.53
C ARG A 47 -21.46 -3.66 -6.54
N LYS A 48 -21.36 -4.34 -7.66
CA LYS A 48 -20.48 -5.50 -7.84
C LYS A 48 -19.15 -5.09 -8.49
N LEU A 49 -18.03 -5.51 -7.92
CA LEU A 49 -16.73 -5.47 -8.59
C LEU A 49 -16.71 -6.50 -9.74
N THR A 50 -16.24 -6.06 -10.89
CA THR A 50 -16.13 -6.89 -12.11
C THR A 50 -14.69 -6.91 -12.59
N LYS A 51 -14.13 -8.09 -12.84
CA LYS A 51 -12.77 -8.26 -13.36
C LYS A 51 -12.64 -7.67 -14.76
N VAL A 52 -11.67 -6.78 -14.94
CA VAL A 52 -11.38 -6.13 -16.24
C VAL A 52 -10.02 -6.54 -16.81
N SER A 53 -9.10 -7.05 -15.99
CA SER A 53 -7.81 -7.55 -16.44
C SER A 53 -7.37 -8.75 -15.61
N GLY A 54 -6.65 -9.69 -16.23
CA GLY A 54 -6.03 -10.85 -15.60
C GLY A 54 -4.62 -10.61 -15.09
N SER A 55 -4.06 -9.40 -15.22
CA SER A 55 -2.69 -9.10 -14.77
C SER A 55 -2.65 -8.78 -13.28
N THR A 56 -1.58 -9.20 -12.60
CA THR A 56 -1.31 -8.81 -11.22
C THR A 56 -1.00 -7.33 -11.17
N VAL A 57 -1.68 -6.59 -10.27
CA VAL A 57 -1.55 -5.15 -10.15
C VAL A 57 -1.19 -4.78 -8.73
N LEU A 58 -0.10 -4.00 -8.57
CA LEU A 58 0.31 -3.44 -7.29
C LEU A 58 0.24 -1.91 -7.26
N GLY A 59 0.25 -1.26 -8.42
CA GLY A 59 0.04 0.18 -8.56
C GLY A 59 -0.84 0.50 -9.75
N LEU A 60 -1.71 1.52 -9.63
CA LEU A 60 -2.58 1.99 -10.69
C LEU A 60 -2.63 3.51 -10.70
N VAL A 61 -2.44 4.12 -11.88
CA VAL A 61 -2.53 5.56 -12.08
C VAL A 61 -3.28 5.87 -13.37
N LYS A 62 -4.03 6.95 -13.38
CA LYS A 62 -4.71 7.47 -14.56
C LYS A 62 -3.86 8.55 -15.23
N TRP A 63 -3.81 8.50 -16.53
CA TRP A 63 -3.50 9.62 -17.39
C TRP A 63 -4.64 9.86 -18.38
N ALA A 64 -5.03 11.12 -18.57
CA ALA A 64 -6.00 11.55 -19.58
C ALA A 64 -5.27 12.45 -20.58
N ASP A 65 -5.43 12.15 -21.86
CA ASP A 65 -4.98 13.01 -22.93
C ASP A 65 -5.92 14.22 -23.04
N ASP A 66 -5.37 15.43 -23.07
CA ASP A 66 -6.12 16.66 -23.29
C ASP A 66 -6.88 16.67 -24.62
N ALA A 67 -6.43 15.85 -25.60
CA ALA A 67 -7.09 15.68 -26.89
C ALA A 67 -8.39 14.85 -26.82
N SER A 68 -8.65 14.14 -25.73
CA SER A 68 -9.86 13.34 -25.56
C SER A 68 -10.36 13.40 -24.11
N PRO A 69 -11.43 14.17 -23.82
CA PRO A 69 -12.01 14.26 -22.47
C PRO A 69 -12.60 12.93 -21.97
N TYR A 70 -12.66 11.92 -22.81
CA TYR A 70 -13.10 10.56 -22.52
C TYR A 70 -11.97 9.53 -22.60
N SER A 71 -10.72 9.97 -22.59
CA SER A 71 -9.59 9.06 -22.59
C SER A 71 -9.64 8.17 -21.36
N THR A 72 -9.80 6.88 -21.57
CA THR A 72 -9.80 5.83 -20.56
C THR A 72 -8.40 5.30 -20.31
N ASP A 73 -7.39 6.05 -20.71
CA ASP A 73 -6.00 5.65 -20.58
C ASP A 73 -5.63 5.52 -19.10
N SER A 74 -5.63 4.29 -18.62
CA SER A 74 -5.18 3.91 -17.29
C SER A 74 -3.91 3.10 -17.41
N TYR A 75 -2.99 3.31 -16.47
CA TYR A 75 -1.73 2.56 -16.43
C TYR A 75 -1.69 1.78 -15.13
N PHE A 76 -1.16 0.57 -15.16
CA PHE A 76 -1.03 -0.23 -13.97
C PHE A 76 0.30 -1.00 -13.92
N TYR A 77 0.65 -1.42 -12.74
CA TYR A 77 1.81 -2.23 -12.41
C TYR A 77 1.40 -3.66 -12.14
N ASP A 78 2.16 -4.64 -12.56
CA ASP A 78 1.98 -6.02 -12.14
C ASP A 78 3.10 -6.48 -11.20
N SER A 79 3.01 -7.69 -10.66
CA SER A 79 3.99 -8.24 -9.74
C SER A 79 5.34 -8.58 -10.39
N ALA A 80 5.41 -8.59 -11.71
CA ALA A 80 6.63 -8.75 -12.49
C ALA A 80 7.21 -7.40 -12.91
N SER A 81 6.68 -6.30 -12.38
CA SER A 81 7.00 -4.91 -12.77
C SER A 81 6.72 -4.61 -14.24
N HIS A 82 5.79 -5.32 -14.84
CA HIS A 82 5.30 -5.02 -16.17
C HIS A 82 4.33 -3.84 -16.13
N ILE A 83 4.46 -2.93 -17.10
CA ILE A 83 3.60 -1.75 -17.22
C ILE A 83 2.65 -1.93 -18.39
N TYR A 84 1.36 -1.80 -18.12
CA TYR A 84 0.30 -1.94 -19.14
C TYR A 84 -0.52 -0.66 -19.22
N LYS A 85 -1.09 -0.42 -20.39
CA LYS A 85 -2.00 0.70 -20.65
C LYS A 85 -3.38 0.17 -21.01
N GLU A 86 -4.42 0.70 -20.40
CA GLU A 86 -5.79 0.49 -20.86
C GLU A 86 -6.01 1.26 -22.19
N THR A 87 -6.31 0.56 -23.26
CA THR A 87 -6.49 1.13 -24.60
C THR A 87 -7.95 1.43 -24.94
N SER A 88 -8.85 0.74 -24.29
CA SER A 88 -10.29 0.99 -24.24
C SER A 88 -10.87 0.32 -22.99
N ALA A 89 -12.07 0.66 -22.59
CA ALA A 89 -12.69 0.15 -21.37
C ALA A 89 -12.52 -1.37 -21.23
N GLY A 90 -11.74 -1.83 -20.25
CA GLY A 90 -11.45 -3.24 -19.98
C GLY A 90 -10.47 -3.92 -20.95
N VAL A 91 -9.87 -3.19 -21.89
CA VAL A 91 -8.91 -3.75 -22.87
C VAL A 91 -7.52 -3.18 -22.60
N TRP A 92 -6.58 -4.04 -22.26
CA TRP A 92 -5.21 -3.69 -21.94
C TRP A 92 -4.26 -3.99 -23.08
N SER A 93 -3.29 -3.11 -23.29
CA SER A 93 -2.22 -3.30 -24.27
C SER A 93 -1.31 -4.49 -23.94
N ASN A 94 -0.40 -4.82 -24.84
CA ASN A 94 0.81 -5.54 -24.47
C ASN A 94 1.63 -4.70 -23.46
N PRO A 95 2.49 -5.32 -22.64
CA PRO A 95 3.33 -4.56 -21.73
C PRO A 95 4.09 -3.42 -22.44
N ILE A 96 4.01 -2.22 -21.86
CA ILE A 96 4.82 -1.08 -22.28
C ILE A 96 6.27 -1.35 -21.88
N ASP A 97 6.45 -1.86 -20.66
CA ASP A 97 7.71 -2.37 -20.17
C ASP A 97 7.52 -3.80 -19.66
N ALA A 98 8.40 -4.70 -20.08
CA ALA A 98 8.40 -6.11 -19.73
C ALA A 98 9.74 -6.55 -19.15
N THR A 99 10.60 -5.60 -18.72
CA THR A 99 11.94 -5.94 -18.21
C THR A 99 11.90 -6.63 -16.86
N GLY A 100 10.80 -6.48 -16.13
CA GLY A 100 10.62 -7.10 -14.83
C GLY A 100 11.54 -6.48 -13.75
N GLY A 101 11.22 -6.73 -12.48
CA GLY A 101 11.99 -6.25 -11.33
C GLY A 101 11.11 -6.18 -10.09
N THR A 102 11.71 -5.86 -8.95
CA THR A 102 11.01 -5.48 -7.72
C THR A 102 10.95 -3.95 -7.62
N GLY A 103 10.17 -3.41 -6.71
CA GLY A 103 10.13 -1.97 -6.43
C GLY A 103 9.04 -1.26 -7.21
N GLU A 104 7.83 -1.34 -6.68
CA GLU A 104 6.66 -0.75 -7.32
C GLU A 104 6.49 0.71 -6.97
N GLY A 105 6.38 1.52 -7.99
CA GLY A 105 6.08 2.95 -7.89
C GLY A 105 5.68 3.46 -9.26
N LEU A 106 4.60 4.23 -9.33
CA LEU A 106 4.01 4.68 -10.58
C LEU A 106 3.38 6.05 -10.40
N LYS A 107 3.77 7.03 -11.24
CA LYS A 107 3.20 8.37 -11.20
C LYS A 107 3.29 9.07 -12.55
N VAL A 108 2.22 9.74 -12.94
CA VAL A 108 2.27 10.70 -14.05
C VAL A 108 2.81 12.03 -13.51
N PHE A 109 3.82 12.53 -14.19
CA PHE A 109 4.43 13.83 -13.90
C PHE A 109 4.92 14.46 -15.20
N ASP A 110 4.59 15.73 -15.43
CA ASP A 110 5.02 16.52 -16.60
C ASP A 110 4.90 15.78 -17.95
N ASP A 111 3.69 15.31 -18.28
CA ASP A 111 3.39 14.62 -19.55
C ASP A 111 4.10 13.26 -19.74
N TYR A 112 4.67 12.70 -18.67
CA TYR A 112 5.29 11.38 -18.67
C TYR A 112 4.75 10.49 -17.55
N LEU A 113 4.64 9.20 -17.83
CA LEU A 113 4.49 8.18 -16.82
C LEU A 113 5.87 7.75 -16.34
N TYR A 114 6.18 7.98 -15.07
CA TYR A 114 7.37 7.47 -14.41
C TYR A 114 7.04 6.21 -13.63
N TYR A 115 7.95 5.27 -13.61
CA TYR A 115 7.77 4.00 -12.92
C TYR A 115 9.11 3.45 -12.40
N ALA A 116 9.06 2.76 -11.26
CA ALA A 116 10.23 2.10 -10.69
C ALA A 116 10.28 0.64 -11.13
N THR A 117 11.47 0.15 -11.45
CA THR A 117 11.73 -1.27 -11.72
C THR A 117 13.05 -1.66 -11.06
N GLY A 118 12.99 -2.41 -9.95
CA GLY A 118 14.18 -2.76 -9.20
C GLY A 118 14.94 -1.53 -8.71
N THR A 119 16.12 -1.29 -9.27
CA THR A 119 16.99 -0.16 -8.90
C THR A 119 16.95 0.99 -9.92
N THR A 120 16.05 0.96 -10.89
CA THR A 120 15.97 1.94 -11.96
C THR A 120 14.63 2.67 -11.98
N ILE A 121 14.59 3.82 -12.65
CA ILE A 121 13.37 4.56 -12.93
C ILE A 121 13.19 4.61 -14.45
N GLY A 122 12.11 4.00 -14.93
CA GLY A 122 11.68 4.08 -16.30
C GLY A 122 10.76 5.25 -16.57
N ARG A 123 10.61 5.60 -17.84
CA ARG A 123 9.72 6.65 -18.31
C ARG A 123 9.01 6.26 -19.59
N TYR A 124 7.73 6.59 -19.69
CA TYR A 124 6.93 6.46 -20.91
C TYR A 124 6.23 7.78 -21.23
N GLY A 125 6.43 8.33 -22.41
CA GLY A 125 5.86 9.62 -22.87
C GLY A 125 6.57 10.15 -24.12
N LYS A 126 6.28 11.37 -24.57
CA LYS A 126 5.26 12.30 -24.02
C LYS A 126 3.85 11.75 -24.25
N LEU A 127 3.04 11.78 -23.23
CA LEU A 127 1.69 11.22 -23.27
C LEU A 127 0.76 12.01 -24.20
N SER A 128 0.99 13.33 -24.33
CA SER A 128 0.27 14.23 -25.25
C SER A 128 0.64 14.05 -26.72
N GLY A 129 1.66 13.23 -27.03
CA GLY A 129 2.18 13.03 -28.38
C GLY A 129 2.16 11.57 -28.83
N THR A 130 3.25 11.11 -29.44
CA THR A 130 3.51 9.70 -29.70
C THR A 130 4.41 9.16 -28.61
N PRO A 131 3.86 8.48 -27.59
CA PRO A 131 4.65 8.07 -26.45
C PRO A 131 5.73 7.05 -26.82
N THR A 132 6.90 7.21 -26.24
CA THR A 132 8.01 6.26 -26.36
C THR A 132 8.46 5.82 -24.97
N GLN A 133 8.91 4.58 -24.87
CA GLN A 133 9.43 4.04 -23.63
C GLN A 133 10.93 4.27 -23.51
N SER A 134 11.39 4.57 -22.31
CA SER A 134 12.77 4.51 -21.88
C SER A 134 12.82 3.76 -20.55
N ALA A 135 13.14 2.46 -20.59
CA ALA A 135 13.09 1.57 -19.41
C ALA A 135 14.08 2.01 -18.34
N ASP A 136 15.25 2.48 -18.76
CA ASP A 136 16.34 2.92 -17.89
C ASP A 136 16.53 4.42 -17.99
N PHE A 137 15.44 5.19 -17.90
CA PHE A 137 15.50 6.65 -18.03
C PHE A 137 16.40 7.28 -16.98
N LEU A 138 16.29 6.83 -15.74
CA LEU A 138 17.26 7.06 -14.70
C LEU A 138 17.73 5.69 -14.23
N SER A 139 18.87 5.25 -14.73
CA SER A 139 19.48 3.97 -14.34
C SER A 139 20.79 4.18 -13.63
N ASP A 140 21.21 3.21 -12.87
CA ASP A 140 22.54 3.23 -12.33
C ASP A 140 23.57 2.86 -13.42
N GLY A 141 24.36 3.79 -13.74
CA GLY A 141 25.71 3.52 -14.06
C GLY A 141 26.16 2.98 -15.39
N THR A 142 25.42 3.00 -16.47
CA THR A 142 26.09 2.90 -17.78
C THR A 142 26.44 4.27 -18.36
N THR A 143 25.92 5.34 -17.81
CA THR A 143 26.04 6.70 -18.36
C THR A 143 26.63 7.75 -17.43
N ASN A 144 26.67 7.51 -16.13
CA ASN A 144 27.28 8.44 -15.18
C ASN A 144 28.69 7.99 -14.78
N LEU A 145 29.55 7.90 -15.76
CA LEU A 145 30.97 7.83 -15.52
C LEU A 145 31.39 9.18 -14.94
N ASP A 146 31.54 9.23 -13.61
CA ASP A 146 31.90 10.48 -12.95
C ASP A 146 33.35 10.82 -13.21
N GLN A 147 34.22 9.86 -13.11
CA GLN A 147 35.64 9.97 -13.47
C GLN A 147 36.13 8.71 -14.15
N SER A 148 36.90 8.87 -15.22
CA SER A 148 37.64 7.76 -15.82
C SER A 148 39.06 8.22 -16.11
N ALA A 149 40.02 7.54 -15.56
CA ALA A 149 41.41 7.65 -15.97
C ALA A 149 41.76 6.38 -16.77
N THR A 150 42.15 6.53 -18.02
CA THR A 150 42.69 5.44 -18.82
C THR A 150 44.18 5.52 -18.79
N GLY A 151 44.83 4.75 -17.94
CA GLY A 151 46.26 4.52 -18.00
C GLY A 151 46.59 3.48 -19.07
N THR A 152 47.46 3.81 -20.01
CA THR A 152 48.01 2.85 -20.99
C THR A 152 49.48 2.58 -20.69
N GLY A 153 49.86 2.39 -19.46
CA GLY A 153 51.26 2.15 -19.07
C GLY A 153 51.43 0.85 -18.32
N ALA A 154 52.21 -0.04 -18.85
CA ALA A 154 52.60 -1.28 -18.19
C ALA A 154 53.52 -1.03 -17.01
N THR A 155 52.95 -0.86 -15.82
CA THR A 155 53.73 -1.06 -14.59
C THR A 155 52.83 -1.59 -13.51
N ASP A 156 53.00 -2.83 -13.27
CA ASP A 156 52.29 -3.61 -12.29
C ASP A 156 52.64 -3.17 -10.87
N TYR A 157 51.62 -2.64 -10.14
CA TYR A 157 51.73 -2.68 -8.71
C TYR A 157 51.35 -4.08 -8.25
N SER A 158 52.36 -4.82 -7.81
CA SER A 158 52.16 -6.03 -7.03
C SER A 158 51.42 -5.67 -5.75
N THR A 159 50.20 -6.18 -5.56
CA THR A 159 49.48 -6.05 -4.32
C THR A 159 50.26 -6.71 -3.22
N THR A 160 50.96 -5.92 -2.43
CA THR A 160 51.28 -6.31 -1.05
C THR A 160 49.95 -6.38 -0.30
N THR A 161 49.92 -7.03 0.87
CA THR A 161 48.70 -7.23 1.70
C THR A 161 47.84 -5.96 1.92
N SER A 162 48.31 -4.80 1.52
CA SER A 162 47.55 -3.56 1.36
C SER A 162 48.24 -2.69 0.32
N ILE A 163 47.54 -2.22 -0.68
CA ILE A 163 47.97 -1.05 -1.44
C ILE A 163 47.74 0.13 -0.49
N ASN A 164 48.66 0.32 0.38
CA ASN A 164 48.68 1.34 1.38
C ASN A 164 49.76 2.33 1.05
N GLU A 165 49.35 3.41 0.79
CA GLU A 165 49.80 4.70 1.06
C GLU A 165 51.05 4.84 1.89
N GLY A 166 52.06 5.27 1.32
CA GLY A 166 52.77 6.43 1.89
C GLY A 166 52.02 7.69 1.45
N ALA A 167 52.09 8.78 2.15
CA ALA A 167 51.39 10.05 1.93
C ALA A 167 51.46 10.65 0.50
N THR A 168 51.94 9.89 -0.49
CA THR A 168 52.20 10.28 -1.88
C THR A 168 51.41 9.50 -2.92
N HIS A 169 50.67 8.44 -2.55
CA HIS A 169 49.91 7.60 -3.52
C HIS A 169 48.50 7.40 -3.01
N ARG A 170 47.65 8.41 -3.16
CA ARG A 170 46.21 8.34 -2.85
C ARG A 170 45.42 8.21 -4.12
N ASN A 171 44.61 7.16 -4.20
CA ASN A 171 43.56 7.07 -5.20
C ASN A 171 42.46 8.05 -4.82
N THR A 172 42.54 9.26 -5.31
CA THR A 172 41.61 10.30 -4.97
C THR A 172 40.48 10.37 -5.98
N ILE A 173 39.30 10.50 -5.49
CA ILE A 173 38.08 10.69 -6.27
C ILE A 173 37.35 11.91 -5.76
N THR A 174 36.74 12.67 -6.68
CA THR A 174 35.93 13.83 -6.36
C THR A 174 34.52 13.61 -6.94
N PRO A 175 33.59 13.04 -6.17
CA PRO A 175 32.28 12.71 -6.65
C PRO A 175 31.54 13.90 -7.23
N THR A 176 30.85 13.72 -8.35
CA THR A 176 29.94 14.69 -8.95
C THR A 176 28.48 14.38 -8.63
N ASN A 177 28.22 13.19 -8.05
CA ASN A 177 26.90 12.75 -7.62
C ASN A 177 26.94 12.07 -6.22
N ASP A 178 25.78 11.87 -5.61
CA ASP A 178 25.52 11.20 -4.32
C ASP A 178 24.21 10.42 -4.39
N PRO A 179 24.12 9.17 -3.95
CA PRO A 179 25.13 8.32 -3.30
C PRO A 179 26.04 7.55 -4.28
N MET A 180 27.22 7.23 -3.83
CA MET A 180 28.11 6.34 -4.56
C MET A 180 27.71 4.88 -4.33
N LYS A 181 27.44 4.14 -5.40
CA LYS A 181 27.00 2.73 -5.36
C LYS A 181 28.16 1.76 -5.54
N SER A 182 29.06 2.04 -6.47
CA SER A 182 30.16 1.16 -6.78
C SER A 182 31.35 1.91 -7.38
N ILE A 183 32.50 1.25 -7.32
CA ILE A 183 33.73 1.69 -7.97
C ILE A 183 34.24 0.54 -8.82
N THR A 184 34.54 0.80 -10.09
CA THR A 184 35.16 -0.17 -10.99
C THR A 184 36.64 0.15 -11.13
N ILE A 185 37.50 -0.85 -10.94
CA ILE A 185 38.93 -0.77 -11.18
C ILE A 185 39.33 -1.77 -12.25
N ASN A 186 40.38 -1.46 -12.99
CA ASN A 186 41.03 -2.41 -13.92
C ASN A 186 42.08 -3.22 -13.20
N VAL A 187 42.05 -4.55 -13.33
CA VAL A 187 42.93 -5.49 -12.69
C VAL A 187 43.76 -6.22 -13.74
N ASP A 188 45.09 -6.14 -13.65
CA ASP A 188 46.00 -6.82 -14.56
C ASP A 188 46.25 -8.27 -14.18
N VAL A 189 46.35 -8.52 -12.88
CA VAL A 189 46.64 -9.85 -12.32
C VAL A 189 45.68 -10.12 -11.16
N VAL A 190 44.82 -11.14 -11.31
CA VAL A 190 43.77 -11.44 -10.32
C VAL A 190 44.38 -12.00 -9.01
N GLY A 191 45.47 -12.77 -9.06
CA GLY A 191 46.01 -13.45 -7.89
C GLY A 191 45.10 -14.56 -7.37
N THR A 192 45.32 -14.97 -6.10
CA THR A 192 44.56 -16.07 -5.45
C THR A 192 43.73 -15.63 -4.24
N GLY A 193 43.80 -14.36 -3.84
CA GLY A 193 43.08 -13.81 -2.68
C GLY A 193 41.83 -13.07 -3.02
N ASP A 194 40.91 -12.94 -2.05
CA ASP A 194 39.74 -12.06 -2.15
C ASP A 194 40.17 -10.60 -2.10
N TRP A 195 39.46 -9.76 -2.86
CA TRP A 195 39.77 -8.35 -3.00
C TRP A 195 38.75 -7.49 -2.25
N THR A 196 39.23 -6.54 -1.45
CA THR A 196 38.39 -5.57 -0.74
C THR A 196 38.82 -4.15 -1.09
N LEU A 197 37.84 -3.35 -1.57
CA LEU A 197 37.99 -1.93 -1.76
C LEU A 197 37.33 -1.21 -0.58
N THR A 198 38.02 -0.27 0.07
CA THR A 198 37.54 0.54 1.18
C THR A 198 37.62 2.00 0.81
N LEU A 199 36.50 2.71 0.91
CA LEU A 199 36.43 4.15 0.65
C LEU A 199 36.58 4.94 1.95
N HIS A 200 37.38 6.01 1.90
CA HIS A 200 37.68 6.91 3.01
C HIS A 200 37.38 8.36 2.64
N ASP A 201 37.01 9.17 3.62
CA ASP A 201 36.94 10.63 3.46
C ASP A 201 38.34 11.27 3.50
N SER A 202 38.42 12.58 3.31
CA SER A 202 39.64 13.38 3.36
C SER A 202 40.39 13.31 4.70
N ASN A 203 39.71 12.88 5.77
CA ASN A 203 40.28 12.71 7.12
C ASN A 203 40.69 11.26 7.42
N ASN A 204 40.67 10.39 6.41
CA ASN A 204 40.96 8.96 6.54
C ASN A 204 39.91 8.16 7.36
N VAL A 205 38.69 8.68 7.45
CA VAL A 205 37.60 7.96 8.09
C VAL A 205 36.96 7.02 7.06
N THR A 206 36.81 5.76 7.39
CA THR A 206 36.16 4.75 6.53
C THR A 206 34.70 5.11 6.34
N ILE A 207 34.28 5.26 5.09
CA ILE A 207 32.88 5.49 4.68
C ILE A 207 32.18 4.16 4.42
N GLY A 208 32.87 3.20 3.78
CA GLY A 208 32.36 1.87 3.51
C GLY A 208 33.34 1.00 2.75
N SER A 209 33.00 -0.27 2.59
CA SER A 209 33.81 -1.24 1.85
C SER A 209 32.99 -2.21 1.04
N ALA A 210 33.59 -2.76 -0.01
CA ALA A 210 33.01 -3.82 -0.83
C ALA A 210 34.06 -4.88 -1.11
N THR A 211 33.67 -6.15 -1.12
CA THR A 211 34.57 -7.29 -1.34
C THR A 211 34.09 -8.11 -2.53
N ILE A 212 35.05 -8.47 -3.39
CA ILE A 212 34.83 -9.44 -4.48
C ILE A 212 35.64 -10.69 -4.15
N ALA A 213 34.94 -11.84 -4.12
CA ALA A 213 35.59 -13.11 -3.94
C ALA A 213 36.50 -13.42 -5.14
N ASN A 214 37.67 -14.01 -4.89
CA ASN A 214 38.65 -14.35 -5.95
C ASN A 214 38.02 -15.08 -7.14
N ALA A 215 37.11 -16.01 -6.89
CA ALA A 215 36.46 -16.78 -7.94
C ALA A 215 35.64 -15.92 -8.92
N SER A 216 35.30 -14.68 -8.54
CA SER A 216 34.52 -13.72 -9.34
C SER A 216 35.38 -12.61 -9.94
N MET A 217 36.67 -12.55 -9.58
CA MET A 217 37.59 -11.57 -10.13
C MET A 217 38.04 -11.98 -11.55
N VAL A 218 38.24 -10.99 -12.41
CA VAL A 218 38.71 -11.19 -13.78
C VAL A 218 39.85 -10.21 -14.09
N VAL A 219 40.69 -10.55 -15.05
CA VAL A 219 41.63 -9.58 -15.64
C VAL A 219 40.79 -8.59 -16.45
N GLY A 220 40.99 -7.31 -16.21
CA GLY A 220 40.16 -6.21 -16.76
C GLY A 220 39.30 -5.55 -15.68
N ASP A 221 38.18 -5.01 -16.09
CA ASP A 221 37.27 -4.24 -15.23
C ASP A 221 36.58 -5.12 -14.17
N ASN A 222 36.74 -4.77 -12.90
CA ASN A 222 36.08 -5.41 -11.75
C ASN A 222 35.33 -4.36 -10.95
N THR A 223 34.02 -4.56 -10.74
CA THR A 223 33.15 -3.60 -10.06
C THR A 223 32.91 -3.99 -8.60
N PHE A 224 33.37 -3.16 -7.70
CA PHE A 224 33.14 -3.27 -6.25
C PHE A 224 31.85 -2.57 -5.89
N THR A 225 30.78 -3.31 -5.66
CA THR A 225 29.46 -2.79 -5.33
C THR A 225 29.28 -2.75 -3.81
N PHE A 226 29.02 -1.57 -3.26
CA PHE A 226 28.72 -1.40 -1.85
C PHE A 226 27.33 -1.97 -1.54
N SER A 227 27.21 -2.77 -0.49
CA SER A 227 25.93 -3.37 -0.07
C SER A 227 24.88 -2.31 0.29
N THR A 228 25.31 -1.12 0.67
CA THR A 228 24.49 0.07 0.87
C THR A 228 25.19 1.22 0.16
N PRO A 229 24.51 1.99 -0.72
CA PRO A 229 25.11 3.14 -1.37
C PRO A 229 25.69 4.11 -0.34
N LEU A 230 26.91 4.58 -0.58
CA LEU A 230 27.65 5.40 0.37
C LEU A 230 27.34 6.89 0.16
N ARG A 231 27.02 7.60 1.24
CA ARG A 231 26.85 9.05 1.19
C ARG A 231 28.22 9.72 0.98
N VAL A 232 28.29 10.53 -0.06
CA VAL A 232 29.45 11.36 -0.38
C VAL A 232 29.00 12.82 -0.53
N VAL A 233 29.92 13.74 -0.27
CA VAL A 233 29.65 15.17 -0.48
C VAL A 233 30.22 15.56 -1.83
N ILE A 234 29.36 16.02 -2.74
CA ILE A 234 29.74 16.43 -4.09
C ILE A 234 30.84 17.49 -4.02
N GLY A 235 31.90 17.29 -4.82
CA GLY A 235 33.05 18.20 -4.86
C GLY A 235 34.07 18.01 -3.75
N ASN A 236 33.82 17.19 -2.74
CA ASN A 236 34.82 16.81 -1.75
C ASN A 236 35.71 15.70 -2.27
N GLN A 237 36.95 15.69 -1.78
CA GLN A 237 37.91 14.68 -2.13
C GLN A 237 37.79 13.47 -1.19
N TYR A 238 37.69 12.27 -1.79
CA TYR A 238 37.72 10.96 -1.13
C TYR A 238 38.91 10.17 -1.66
N HIS A 239 39.24 9.10 -0.99
CA HIS A 239 40.23 8.16 -1.49
C HIS A 239 39.83 6.72 -1.18
N TYR A 240 40.25 5.79 -1.98
CA TYR A 240 39.97 4.38 -1.75
C TYR A 240 41.26 3.56 -1.58
N HIS A 241 41.18 2.52 -0.76
CA HIS A 241 42.19 1.54 -0.55
C HIS A 241 41.77 0.19 -1.10
N ILE A 242 42.68 -0.53 -1.69
CA ILE A 242 42.47 -1.90 -2.12
C ILE A 242 43.33 -2.82 -1.29
N THR A 243 42.74 -3.85 -0.72
CA THR A 243 43.44 -4.89 0.02
C THR A 243 43.11 -6.26 -0.58
N THR A 244 44.05 -7.17 -0.55
CA THR A 244 43.85 -8.56 -0.94
C THR A 244 44.23 -9.49 0.21
N THR A 245 43.54 -10.62 0.32
CA THR A 245 43.87 -11.61 1.37
C THR A 245 45.18 -12.34 1.08
N VAL A 246 45.66 -12.31 -0.17
CA VAL A 246 46.96 -12.86 -0.62
C VAL A 246 47.65 -11.82 -1.49
N ALA A 247 48.95 -11.60 -1.25
CA ALA A 247 49.75 -10.57 -1.93
C ALA A 247 50.26 -11.03 -3.31
N ASP A 248 49.41 -11.41 -4.24
CA ASP A 248 49.74 -11.96 -5.55
C ASP A 248 48.90 -11.38 -6.71
N GLY A 249 48.11 -10.35 -6.46
CA GLY A 249 47.33 -9.62 -7.49
C GLY A 249 48.04 -8.34 -7.97
N GLY A 250 47.53 -7.74 -9.02
CA GLY A 250 48.03 -6.47 -9.57
C GLY A 250 46.91 -5.63 -10.18
N VAL A 251 47.01 -4.30 -10.07
CA VAL A 251 46.08 -3.31 -10.68
C VAL A 251 46.82 -2.49 -11.73
N ASP A 252 46.13 -2.10 -12.78
CA ASP A 252 46.66 -1.18 -13.77
C ASP A 252 46.86 0.21 -13.15
N THR A 253 48.07 0.73 -13.22
CA THR A 253 48.45 2.07 -12.81
C THR A 253 48.87 2.88 -14.03
N GLY A 254 48.36 4.09 -14.18
CA GLY A 254 48.76 4.95 -15.29
C GLY A 254 50.27 5.21 -15.38
N THR A 255 50.68 5.96 -16.40
CA THR A 255 52.09 6.18 -16.82
C THR A 255 53.06 6.73 -15.76
N ASN A 256 52.59 7.15 -14.61
CA ASN A 256 53.40 7.79 -13.57
C ASN A 256 53.54 6.99 -12.26
N ASN A 257 53.13 5.72 -12.22
CA ASN A 257 53.04 4.97 -10.96
C ASN A 257 52.18 5.68 -9.91
N ASP A 258 51.29 6.57 -10.33
CA ASP A 258 50.42 7.32 -9.48
C ASP A 258 49.03 6.71 -9.61
N LEU A 259 48.49 6.19 -8.52
CA LEU A 259 47.15 5.63 -8.51
C LEU A 259 46.06 6.68 -8.82
N GLU A 260 46.40 7.98 -8.75
CA GLU A 260 45.56 9.08 -9.24
C GLU A 260 45.26 9.00 -10.76
N ALA A 261 46.09 8.25 -11.52
CA ALA A 261 45.90 7.97 -12.93
C ALA A 261 45.33 6.57 -13.23
N SER A 262 44.90 5.84 -12.21
CA SER A 262 44.32 4.50 -12.38
C SER A 262 43.00 4.56 -13.15
N TYR A 263 42.76 3.54 -13.95
CA TYR A 263 41.48 3.38 -14.62
C TYR A 263 40.42 2.98 -13.59
N PHE A 264 39.49 3.88 -13.34
CA PHE A 264 38.33 3.60 -12.47
C PHE A 264 37.05 4.24 -12.99
N LYS A 265 35.93 3.69 -12.59
CA LYS A 265 34.59 4.19 -12.88
C LYS A 265 33.79 4.22 -11.60
N GLU A 266 33.11 5.30 -11.36
CA GLU A 266 32.18 5.45 -10.25
C GLU A 266 30.76 5.30 -10.74
N TYR A 267 29.95 4.61 -9.94
CA TYR A 267 28.55 4.42 -10.24
C TYR A 267 27.70 4.87 -9.06
N PHE A 268 26.63 5.56 -9.37
CA PHE A 268 25.70 6.08 -8.39
C PHE A 268 24.38 5.33 -8.50
N GLY A 269 23.88 4.83 -7.38
CA GLY A 269 22.61 4.13 -7.34
C GLY A 269 21.44 5.09 -7.49
N ILE A 270 20.46 4.74 -8.31
CA ILE A 270 19.22 5.53 -8.45
C ILE A 270 18.24 5.14 -7.35
N LEU A 271 17.91 3.84 -7.24
CA LEU A 271 17.03 3.31 -6.21
C LEU A 271 17.74 2.19 -5.43
N ILE A 272 17.37 2.04 -4.16
CA ILE A 272 17.72 0.87 -3.35
C ILE A 272 16.74 -0.24 -3.73
N ASP A 273 17.21 -1.49 -3.79
CA ASP A 273 16.33 -2.63 -4.09
C ASP A 273 15.33 -2.85 -2.95
N LYS A 274 14.09 -2.47 -3.18
CA LYS A 274 12.95 -2.54 -2.25
C LYS A 274 11.69 -2.91 -2.99
N ASP A 275 10.72 -3.47 -2.28
CA ASP A 275 9.44 -3.87 -2.85
C ASP A 275 8.61 -2.67 -3.33
N PHE A 276 8.77 -1.50 -2.72
CA PHE A 276 7.95 -0.32 -3.02
C PHE A 276 8.79 0.96 -3.09
N HIS A 277 8.52 1.74 -4.14
CA HIS A 277 8.99 3.11 -4.32
C HIS A 277 7.81 4.05 -4.58
N PRO A 278 6.97 4.35 -3.58
CA PRO A 278 5.88 5.29 -3.76
C PRO A 278 6.36 6.61 -4.36
N MET A 279 5.60 7.10 -5.36
CA MET A 279 5.91 8.33 -6.08
C MET A 279 4.77 9.32 -5.94
N GLU A 280 5.07 10.59 -5.74
CA GLU A 280 4.09 11.67 -5.70
C GLU A 280 4.64 12.95 -6.33
N GLU A 281 3.80 13.65 -7.07
CA GLU A 281 4.12 14.99 -7.55
C GLU A 281 3.92 15.99 -6.40
N PHE A 282 4.90 16.82 -6.13
CA PHE A 282 4.78 17.89 -5.13
C PHE A 282 5.60 19.11 -5.55
N LEU A 283 4.98 20.30 -5.62
CA LEU A 283 5.59 21.58 -6.01
C LEU A 283 6.45 21.51 -7.29
N ASN A 284 5.91 20.87 -8.34
CA ASN A 284 6.61 20.64 -9.62
C ASN A 284 7.85 19.73 -9.54
N PHE A 285 7.92 18.90 -8.54
CA PHE A 285 8.89 17.83 -8.41
C PHE A 285 8.19 16.47 -8.40
N LEU A 286 8.82 15.46 -8.95
CA LEU A 286 8.49 14.08 -8.65
C LEU A 286 9.30 13.65 -7.43
N VAL A 287 8.61 13.36 -6.33
CA VAL A 287 9.19 12.86 -5.10
C VAL A 287 9.08 11.34 -5.08
N ILE A 288 10.15 10.65 -4.73
CA ILE A 288 10.24 9.19 -4.76
C ILE A 288 10.76 8.71 -3.41
N LEU A 289 10.04 7.79 -2.77
CA LEU A 289 10.52 7.15 -1.56
C LEU A 289 11.53 6.06 -1.91
N ASN A 290 12.72 6.12 -1.32
CA ASN A 290 13.83 5.24 -1.59
C ASN A 290 14.45 4.73 -0.28
N ASP A 291 13.75 3.82 0.42
CA ASP A 291 14.12 3.32 1.74
C ASP A 291 14.15 4.46 2.77
N ARG A 292 15.31 4.76 3.32
CA ARG A 292 15.51 5.89 4.23
C ARG A 292 15.71 7.24 3.52
N TYR A 293 15.78 7.24 2.20
CA TYR A 293 16.03 8.43 1.40
C TYR A 293 14.75 8.90 0.70
N ILE A 294 14.62 10.19 0.60
CA ILE A 294 13.61 10.85 -0.20
C ILE A 294 14.30 11.44 -1.41
N ALA A 295 14.04 10.86 -2.57
CA ALA A 295 14.60 11.32 -3.83
C ALA A 295 13.70 12.36 -4.48
N LYS A 296 14.29 13.24 -5.26
CA LYS A 296 13.60 14.32 -5.98
C LYS A 296 14.07 14.36 -7.44
N TRP A 297 13.12 14.49 -8.36
CA TRP A 297 13.35 14.73 -9.78
C TRP A 297 12.62 16.00 -10.22
N ASP A 298 13.33 16.97 -10.80
CA ASP A 298 12.80 18.27 -11.26
C ASP A 298 12.79 18.41 -12.79
N GLN A 299 12.87 17.30 -13.53
CA GLN A 299 13.01 17.19 -14.99
C GLN A 299 14.42 17.50 -15.54
N ALA A 300 15.31 18.03 -14.74
CA ALA A 300 16.68 18.36 -15.13
C ALA A 300 17.70 17.62 -14.23
N LEU A 301 17.44 17.56 -12.92
CA LEU A 301 18.34 16.99 -11.93
C LEU A 301 17.62 15.94 -11.09
N TYR A 302 18.23 14.78 -10.96
CA TYR A 302 17.84 13.75 -10.02
C TYR A 302 18.70 13.82 -8.77
N GLU A 303 18.06 14.05 -7.63
CA GLU A 303 18.69 14.11 -6.31
C GLU A 303 18.25 12.87 -5.51
N PRO A 304 19.01 11.76 -5.52
CA PRO A 304 18.58 10.48 -4.93
C PRO A 304 18.42 10.53 -3.41
N ASN A 305 19.06 11.49 -2.74
CA ASN A 305 19.07 11.65 -1.29
C ASN A 305 18.79 13.09 -0.88
N PHE A 306 17.81 13.70 -1.51
CA PHE A 306 17.46 15.09 -1.23
C PHE A 306 17.17 15.31 0.27
N ILE A 307 16.40 14.38 0.88
CA ILE A 307 16.22 14.33 2.33
C ILE A 307 16.53 12.90 2.82
N THR A 308 17.08 12.79 4.03
CA THR A 308 17.36 11.52 4.67
C THR A 308 16.61 11.41 5.98
N LEU A 309 15.89 10.28 6.17
CA LEU A 309 15.24 9.93 7.43
C LEU A 309 16.27 9.63 8.53
N ALA A 310 15.85 9.73 9.77
CA ALA A 310 16.66 9.33 10.90
C ALA A 310 17.17 7.87 10.75
N PRO A 311 18.34 7.53 11.28
CA PRO A 311 18.91 6.20 11.17
C PRO A 311 17.95 5.09 11.61
N GLY A 312 17.80 4.07 10.77
CA GLY A 312 16.95 2.91 11.00
C GLY A 312 15.47 3.13 10.64
N PHE A 313 15.06 4.32 10.20
CA PHE A 313 13.74 4.54 9.63
C PHE A 313 13.72 4.22 8.13
N GLU A 314 12.62 3.63 7.69
CA GLU A 314 12.29 3.33 6.30
C GLU A 314 10.98 4.07 5.94
N ALA A 315 10.96 4.75 4.79
CA ALA A 315 9.77 5.39 4.27
C ALA A 315 8.85 4.33 3.65
N ARG A 316 7.55 4.41 3.94
CA ARG A 316 6.56 3.43 3.47
C ARG A 316 5.50 4.00 2.56
N CYS A 317 4.97 5.18 2.87
CA CYS A 317 3.86 5.78 2.17
C CYS A 317 3.95 7.30 2.23
N MET A 318 3.23 7.99 1.35
CA MET A 318 3.12 9.44 1.37
C MET A 318 1.78 9.92 0.83
N ALA A 319 1.38 11.12 1.26
CA ALA A 319 0.20 11.82 0.76
C ALA A 319 0.40 13.34 0.84
N LYS A 320 -0.23 14.06 -0.09
CA LYS A 320 -0.34 15.53 0.00
C LYS A 320 -1.38 15.90 1.06
N PHE A 321 -1.04 16.79 1.95
CA PHE A 321 -1.95 17.29 2.96
C PHE A 321 -1.68 18.77 3.25
N ASN A 322 -2.65 19.63 2.95
CA ASN A 322 -2.50 21.07 2.98
C ASN A 322 -1.27 21.50 2.16
N GLU A 323 -0.39 22.30 2.75
CA GLU A 323 0.88 22.74 2.16
C GLU A 323 2.04 21.73 2.30
N PHE A 324 1.80 20.57 2.89
CA PHE A 324 2.84 19.59 3.15
C PHE A 324 2.70 18.32 2.30
N LEU A 325 3.83 17.74 1.94
CA LEU A 325 3.94 16.32 1.63
C LEU A 325 4.19 15.58 2.94
N VAL A 326 3.29 14.69 3.31
CA VAL A 326 3.39 13.88 4.53
C VAL A 326 3.95 12.53 4.17
N ILE A 327 5.03 12.13 4.83
CA ILE A 327 5.73 10.87 4.61
C ILE A 327 5.59 10.01 5.86
N GLY A 328 4.99 8.84 5.68
CA GLY A 328 4.90 7.82 6.71
C GLY A 328 6.14 6.94 6.70
N ALA A 329 6.78 6.79 7.86
CA ALA A 329 7.98 5.98 8.02
C ALA A 329 7.95 5.18 9.31
N PHE A 330 8.66 4.06 9.33
CA PHE A 330 8.77 3.19 10.47
C PHE A 330 10.22 2.73 10.70
N LYS A 331 10.48 2.23 11.89
CA LYS A 331 11.74 1.59 12.28
C LYS A 331 11.42 0.19 12.80
N GLY A 332 12.04 -0.83 12.24
CA GLY A 332 11.80 -2.23 12.58
C GLY A 332 12.24 -3.17 11.47
N ALA A 333 12.19 -4.45 11.71
CA ALA A 333 12.54 -5.46 10.70
C ALA A 333 11.46 -5.58 9.62
N THR A 334 10.20 -5.42 10.02
CA THR A 334 9.05 -5.45 9.13
C THR A 334 8.01 -4.43 9.59
N ILE A 335 7.06 -4.11 8.72
CA ILE A 335 5.95 -3.20 9.04
C ILE A 335 5.11 -3.69 10.23
N THR A 336 4.95 -5.00 10.36
CA THR A 336 4.19 -5.63 11.45
C THR A 336 4.97 -5.73 12.76
N GLU A 337 6.29 -5.50 12.72
CA GLU A 337 7.21 -5.56 13.86
C GLU A 337 7.91 -4.22 14.07
N SER A 338 7.20 -3.12 13.80
CA SER A 338 7.75 -1.78 13.94
C SER A 338 7.96 -1.41 15.41
N GLU A 339 9.17 -0.97 15.72
CA GLU A 339 9.55 -0.47 17.06
C GLU A 339 9.11 0.99 17.25
N GLN A 340 9.19 1.78 16.20
CA GLN A 340 8.82 3.19 16.16
C GLN A 340 8.22 3.54 14.80
N ALA A 341 7.32 4.50 14.79
CA ALA A 341 6.75 5.01 13.55
C ALA A 341 6.52 6.53 13.64
N ARG A 342 6.62 7.20 12.49
CA ARG A 342 6.50 8.65 12.38
C ARG A 342 5.78 9.07 11.12
N LEU A 343 5.10 10.20 11.22
CA LEU A 343 4.72 11.03 10.08
C LEU A 343 5.66 12.23 10.02
N TYR A 344 6.36 12.40 8.92
CA TYR A 344 7.21 13.54 8.64
C TYR A 344 6.48 14.51 7.71
N PHE A 345 6.51 15.79 8.02
CA PHE A 345 5.87 16.86 7.26
C PHE A 345 6.93 17.71 6.60
N TRP A 346 6.82 17.86 5.28
CA TRP A 346 7.76 18.60 4.45
C TRP A 346 7.04 19.57 3.53
N ASP A 347 7.45 20.83 3.55
CA ASP A 347 6.86 21.92 2.74
C ASP A 347 7.42 22.01 1.31
N GLY A 348 8.38 21.17 0.94
CA GLY A 348 8.99 21.15 -0.40
C GLY A 348 10.17 22.12 -0.59
N ILE A 349 10.54 22.90 0.41
CA ILE A 349 11.56 23.98 0.29
C ILE A 349 12.89 23.54 0.88
N GLU A 350 12.88 23.13 2.14
CA GLU A 350 14.09 22.82 2.88
C GLU A 350 14.60 21.40 2.62
N THR A 351 15.89 21.16 2.82
CA THR A 351 16.50 19.81 2.77
C THR A 351 16.29 19.02 4.05
N THR A 352 15.40 19.50 4.92
CA THR A 352 15.00 18.87 6.19
C THR A 352 13.50 18.91 6.33
N PHE A 353 12.94 18.01 7.14
CA PHE A 353 11.52 18.07 7.48
C PHE A 353 11.22 19.24 8.39
N ASN A 354 10.07 19.88 8.19
CA ASN A 354 9.61 20.98 9.03
C ASN A 354 9.31 20.52 10.45
N TYR A 355 8.64 19.35 10.58
CA TYR A 355 8.39 18.67 11.86
C TYR A 355 8.02 17.21 11.62
N PHE A 356 7.84 16.47 12.70
CA PHE A 356 7.31 15.10 12.66
C PHE A 356 6.38 14.84 13.85
N THR A 357 5.52 13.84 13.71
CA THR A 357 4.63 13.33 14.77
C THR A 357 4.91 11.84 14.97
N ASP A 358 5.13 11.42 16.22
CA ASP A 358 5.31 10.00 16.54
C ASP A 358 3.97 9.25 16.50
N CYS A 359 3.91 8.17 15.74
CA CYS A 359 2.76 7.27 15.68
C CYS A 359 2.86 6.23 16.79
N ARG A 360 1.99 6.34 17.80
CA ARG A 360 2.05 5.47 18.99
C ARG A 360 1.47 4.07 18.78
N VAL A 361 0.94 3.79 17.60
CA VAL A 361 0.10 2.60 17.33
C VAL A 361 0.69 1.65 16.30
N GLY A 362 1.86 1.91 15.80
CA GLY A 362 2.54 1.09 14.81
C GLY A 362 2.84 1.84 13.51
N ALA A 363 3.38 1.12 12.54
CA ALA A 363 3.80 1.69 11.28
C ALA A 363 2.62 2.23 10.46
N PRO A 364 2.78 3.38 9.78
CA PRO A 364 1.83 3.84 8.78
C PRO A 364 1.93 2.95 7.53
N ASN A 365 0.87 2.19 7.27
CA ASN A 365 0.80 1.31 6.10
C ASN A 365 0.56 2.09 4.82
N CYS A 366 -0.41 3.00 4.86
CA CYS A 366 -0.82 3.85 3.75
C CYS A 366 -1.43 5.16 4.27
N LEU A 367 -1.47 6.17 3.41
CA LEU A 367 -2.01 7.51 3.71
C LEU A 367 -2.83 8.02 2.53
N VAL A 368 -3.89 8.75 2.82
CA VAL A 368 -4.69 9.49 1.83
C VAL A 368 -5.20 10.81 2.42
N ASN A 369 -5.28 11.82 1.59
CA ASN A 369 -6.03 13.04 1.90
C ASN A 369 -7.44 12.89 1.33
N ASN A 370 -8.43 12.84 2.19
CA ASN A 370 -9.83 12.80 1.82
C ASN A 370 -10.57 13.98 2.45
N GLU A 371 -11.09 14.89 1.62
CA GLU A 371 -11.85 16.08 2.04
C GLU A 371 -11.10 16.93 3.10
N GLY A 372 -9.78 17.12 2.92
CA GLY A 372 -8.97 17.89 3.85
C GLY A 372 -8.63 17.15 5.16
N ASN A 373 -8.92 15.86 5.24
CA ASN A 373 -8.51 15.00 6.35
C ASN A 373 -7.41 14.06 5.89
N LEU A 374 -6.26 14.09 6.55
CA LEU A 374 -5.23 13.08 6.36
C LEU A 374 -5.65 11.81 7.10
N ILE A 375 -6.00 10.77 6.37
CA ILE A 375 -6.42 9.49 6.91
C ILE A 375 -5.34 8.45 6.60
N GLY A 376 -4.98 7.64 7.58
CA GLY A 376 -4.03 6.55 7.41
C GLY A 376 -4.46 5.28 8.13
N VAL A 377 -3.99 4.14 7.63
CA VAL A 377 -4.08 2.85 8.30
C VAL A 377 -2.76 2.54 8.97
N TYR A 378 -2.80 2.10 10.21
CA TYR A 378 -1.62 1.91 11.04
C TYR A 378 -1.61 0.54 11.72
N GLY A 379 -0.40 0.07 11.96
CA GLY A 379 -0.19 -1.20 12.66
C GLY A 379 -0.66 -2.42 11.86
N ASN A 380 -0.94 -3.49 12.57
CA ASN A 380 -1.30 -4.79 12.01
C ASN A 380 -2.75 -5.21 12.34
N ASP A 381 -3.52 -4.34 12.94
CA ASP A 381 -4.94 -4.55 13.30
C ASP A 381 -5.91 -3.76 12.41
N GLY A 382 -5.38 -2.93 11.49
CA GLY A 382 -6.17 -2.08 10.60
C GLY A 382 -6.75 -0.84 11.28
N SER A 383 -6.18 -0.41 12.39
CA SER A 383 -6.58 0.84 13.03
C SER A 383 -6.45 2.01 12.07
N MET A 384 -7.47 2.85 12.00
CA MET A 384 -7.44 4.06 11.17
C MET A 384 -7.34 5.29 12.05
N TYR A 385 -6.55 6.26 11.60
CA TYR A 385 -6.31 7.51 12.32
C TYR A 385 -6.39 8.72 11.39
N LEU A 386 -6.81 9.85 11.97
CA LEU A 386 -6.52 11.16 11.41
C LEU A 386 -5.06 11.49 11.74
N GLY A 387 -4.26 11.71 10.70
CA GLY A 387 -2.83 12.05 10.84
C GLY A 387 -2.56 13.52 11.09
N SER A 388 -3.59 14.37 11.14
CA SER A 388 -3.50 15.78 11.57
C SER A 388 -3.52 15.89 13.09
N GLU A 389 -2.92 16.93 13.63
CA GLU A 389 -3.00 17.16 15.08
C GLU A 389 -4.40 17.62 15.52
N PRO A 390 -4.96 17.04 16.60
CA PRO A 390 -4.40 15.93 17.35
C PRO A 390 -4.54 14.60 16.60
N PHE A 391 -3.52 13.76 16.68
CA PHE A 391 -3.55 12.40 16.12
C PHE A 391 -4.67 11.59 16.78
N GLN A 392 -5.75 11.38 16.06
CA GLN A 392 -6.99 10.84 16.59
C GLN A 392 -7.35 9.51 15.93
N ARG A 393 -7.59 8.49 16.75
CA ARG A 393 -8.12 7.19 16.31
C ARG A 393 -9.57 7.33 15.87
N ILE A 394 -9.89 6.84 14.67
CA ILE A 394 -11.23 6.89 14.07
C ILE A 394 -11.83 5.51 13.81
N VAL A 395 -10.99 4.49 13.67
CA VAL A 395 -11.35 3.08 13.59
C VAL A 395 -10.44 2.31 14.53
N ASP A 396 -10.99 1.56 15.48
CA ASP A 396 -10.19 0.85 16.48
C ASP A 396 -9.47 -0.37 15.91
N GLU A 397 -10.19 -1.17 15.16
CA GLU A 397 -9.68 -2.36 14.48
C GLU A 397 -10.63 -2.74 13.33
N ILE A 398 -10.16 -3.46 12.35
CA ILE A 398 -11.05 -4.07 11.36
C ILE A 398 -11.79 -5.21 12.04
N PRO A 399 -13.15 -5.22 11.98
CA PRO A 399 -13.97 -6.16 12.72
C PRO A 399 -13.72 -7.62 12.34
N ASN A 400 -14.02 -8.51 13.27
CA ASN A 400 -13.86 -9.96 13.14
C ASN A 400 -12.42 -10.47 13.01
N LEU A 401 -11.43 -9.63 13.33
CA LEU A 401 -10.08 -10.11 13.58
C LEU A 401 -10.09 -10.99 14.84
N THR A 402 -9.60 -12.20 14.72
CA THR A 402 -9.29 -13.02 15.89
C THR A 402 -8.13 -12.35 16.63
N ARG A 403 -8.24 -12.18 17.93
CA ARG A 403 -7.21 -11.50 18.75
C ARG A 403 -5.82 -12.08 18.46
N GLY A 404 -4.86 -11.20 18.14
CA GLY A 404 -3.49 -11.56 17.79
C GLY A 404 -3.26 -11.88 16.31
N LYS A 405 -4.30 -11.78 15.48
CA LYS A 405 -4.19 -11.89 14.02
C LYS A 405 -3.70 -10.58 13.42
N LYS A 406 -2.91 -10.68 12.34
CA LYS A 406 -2.30 -9.55 11.65
C LYS A 406 -2.91 -9.40 10.27
N LEU A 407 -3.10 -8.19 9.83
CA LEU A 407 -3.44 -7.85 8.46
C LEU A 407 -2.36 -6.99 7.83
N GLU A 408 -2.38 -6.86 6.54
CA GLU A 408 -1.51 -5.96 5.80
C GLU A 408 -2.34 -5.03 4.91
N VAL A 409 -1.89 -3.78 4.81
CA VAL A 409 -2.38 -2.82 3.83
C VAL A 409 -1.19 -2.30 3.05
N PHE A 410 -1.22 -2.44 1.73
CA PHE A 410 -0.14 -1.98 0.87
C PHE A 410 -0.17 -0.45 0.69
N PRO A 411 0.96 0.20 0.39
CA PRO A 411 1.02 1.67 0.26
C PRO A 411 0.05 2.25 -0.77
N GLY A 412 -0.20 1.52 -1.86
CA GLY A 412 -1.15 1.91 -2.91
C GLY A 412 -2.59 1.47 -2.66
N ALA A 413 -2.88 0.75 -1.57
CA ALA A 413 -4.19 0.16 -1.30
C ALA A 413 -5.15 1.11 -0.53
N ILE A 414 -5.05 2.40 -0.75
CA ILE A 414 -5.94 3.42 -0.18
C ILE A 414 -6.18 4.54 -1.19
N ASP A 415 -7.43 4.98 -1.33
CA ASP A 415 -7.78 6.17 -2.10
C ASP A 415 -9.10 6.78 -1.61
N ALA A 416 -9.47 7.93 -2.14
CA ALA A 416 -10.77 8.55 -1.93
C ALA A 416 -11.69 8.24 -3.11
N PHE A 417 -12.90 7.74 -2.84
CA PHE A 417 -13.91 7.45 -3.85
C PHE A 417 -15.30 7.84 -3.34
N GLU A 418 -16.05 8.62 -4.12
CA GLU A 418 -17.37 9.13 -3.75
C GLU A 418 -17.40 9.80 -2.35
N GLY A 419 -16.38 10.59 -2.01
CA GLY A 419 -16.28 11.26 -0.69
C GLY A 419 -15.90 10.32 0.47
N LYS A 420 -15.67 9.04 0.22
CA LYS A 420 -15.29 8.05 1.22
C LYS A 420 -13.83 7.65 1.07
N THR A 421 -13.20 7.29 2.16
CA THR A 421 -11.89 6.64 2.14
C THR A 421 -12.10 5.15 1.89
N VAL A 422 -11.48 4.64 0.84
CA VAL A 422 -11.55 3.22 0.44
C VAL A 422 -10.21 2.57 0.71
N VAL A 423 -10.23 1.43 1.40
CA VAL A 423 -9.03 0.71 1.85
C VAL A 423 -9.09 -0.74 1.43
N GLY A 424 -8.06 -1.21 0.75
CA GLY A 424 -7.85 -2.61 0.41
C GLY A 424 -7.10 -3.34 1.53
N VAL A 425 -7.73 -4.34 2.13
CA VAL A 425 -7.17 -5.13 3.23
C VAL A 425 -6.74 -6.50 2.71
N SER A 426 -5.49 -6.83 2.95
CA SER A 426 -4.82 -8.06 2.52
C SER A 426 -4.64 -9.05 3.66
N ALA A 427 -4.47 -10.34 3.30
CA ALA A 427 -4.01 -11.35 4.24
C ALA A 427 -2.59 -11.08 4.73
N SER A 428 -2.34 -11.34 6.00
CA SER A 428 -0.98 -11.61 6.45
C SER A 428 -0.65 -13.07 6.20
N THR A 429 0.59 -13.38 5.84
CA THR A 429 1.07 -14.72 5.51
C THR A 429 0.86 -15.77 6.61
N ASP A 430 0.59 -15.34 7.84
CA ASP A 430 0.48 -16.22 9.01
C ASP A 430 -0.96 -16.51 9.44
N ASP A 431 -2.01 -16.00 8.75
CA ASP A 431 -3.36 -15.99 9.30
C ASP A 431 -4.50 -16.45 8.37
N THR A 432 -5.11 -17.59 8.71
CA THR A 432 -6.12 -18.30 7.93
C THR A 432 -7.56 -17.80 8.06
N ALA A 433 -7.87 -16.80 8.87
CA ALA A 433 -9.25 -16.42 9.20
C ALA A 433 -9.54 -14.92 9.17
N LEU A 434 -8.78 -14.16 8.41
CA LEU A 434 -9.00 -12.72 8.25
C LEU A 434 -10.09 -12.43 7.22
N ILE A 435 -10.85 -11.37 7.47
CA ILE A 435 -11.72 -10.80 6.47
C ILE A 435 -10.89 -9.84 5.62
N GLN A 436 -10.85 -10.13 4.33
CA GLN A 436 -10.07 -9.42 3.34
C GLN A 436 -11.00 -8.88 2.26
N GLY A 437 -10.64 -7.75 1.70
CA GLY A 437 -11.42 -7.09 0.66
C GLY A 437 -11.33 -5.59 0.81
N ILE A 438 -12.32 -4.89 0.32
CA ILE A 438 -12.33 -3.43 0.24
C ILE A 438 -13.31 -2.89 1.28
N PHE A 439 -12.79 -2.11 2.21
CA PHE A 439 -13.54 -1.37 3.22
C PHE A 439 -13.73 0.07 2.78
N GLU A 440 -14.85 0.65 3.15
CA GLU A 440 -15.15 2.08 3.02
C GLU A 440 -15.30 2.71 4.40
N TYR A 441 -14.68 3.88 4.60
CA TYR A 441 -14.87 4.72 5.77
C TYR A 441 -15.32 6.10 5.32
N GLY A 442 -16.50 6.51 5.76
CA GLY A 442 -17.06 7.79 5.35
C GLY A 442 -18.40 8.08 6.00
N HIS A 443 -19.05 9.07 5.49
CA HIS A 443 -20.42 9.47 5.87
C HIS A 443 -21.23 9.73 4.61
N GLN A 444 -22.54 9.69 4.75
CA GLN A 444 -23.42 9.99 3.63
C GLN A 444 -23.57 11.51 3.43
N ARG A 445 -23.58 12.26 4.52
CA ARG A 445 -23.68 13.72 4.57
C ARG A 445 -22.84 14.24 5.74
N ASP A 446 -22.39 15.48 5.65
CA ASP A 446 -21.53 16.11 6.66
C ASP A 446 -22.11 16.07 8.10
N GLU A 447 -23.44 16.08 8.23
CA GLU A 447 -24.10 16.06 9.53
C GLU A 447 -24.20 14.66 10.15
N LEU A 448 -23.93 13.60 9.37
CA LEU A 448 -24.02 12.22 9.84
C LEU A 448 -22.66 11.71 10.32
N PRO A 449 -22.63 10.78 11.26
CA PRO A 449 -21.38 10.20 11.73
C PRO A 449 -20.67 9.44 10.60
N ARG A 450 -19.35 9.49 10.61
CA ARG A 450 -18.54 8.62 9.75
C ARG A 450 -18.59 7.20 10.27
N ALA A 451 -18.68 6.24 9.36
CA ALA A 451 -18.82 4.83 9.67
C ALA A 451 -17.94 3.96 8.78
N LEU A 452 -17.57 2.78 9.28
CA LEU A 452 -16.90 1.74 8.52
C LEU A 452 -17.93 0.82 7.89
N ASN A 453 -17.69 0.39 6.65
CA ASN A 453 -18.51 -0.57 5.91
C ASN A 453 -17.63 -1.53 5.10
N PHE A 454 -18.15 -2.70 4.73
CA PHE A 454 -17.48 -3.69 3.89
C PHE A 454 -18.31 -3.96 2.62
N PRO A 455 -18.28 -3.05 1.63
CA PRO A 455 -19.13 -3.17 0.46
C PRO A 455 -18.63 -4.16 -0.59
N TYR A 456 -17.31 -4.40 -0.70
CA TYR A 456 -16.79 -5.16 -1.83
C TYR A 456 -15.83 -6.26 -1.41
N THR A 457 -16.04 -7.46 -1.99
CA THR A 457 -15.01 -8.48 -2.15
C THR A 457 -14.45 -8.40 -3.56
N ILE A 458 -13.27 -8.97 -3.81
CA ILE A 458 -12.77 -9.12 -5.18
C ILE A 458 -13.76 -9.93 -6.03
N SER A 459 -13.67 -9.83 -7.34
CA SER A 459 -14.62 -10.45 -8.29
C SER A 459 -14.74 -11.97 -8.19
N THR A 460 -13.73 -12.66 -7.65
CA THR A 460 -13.80 -14.10 -7.35
C THR A 460 -14.68 -14.41 -6.15
N GLY A 461 -15.02 -13.42 -5.35
CA GLY A 461 -15.78 -13.57 -4.10
C GLY A 461 -14.91 -13.95 -2.89
N THR A 462 -13.60 -14.14 -3.06
CA THR A 462 -12.67 -14.45 -1.95
C THR A 462 -12.64 -13.28 -0.97
N SER A 463 -12.79 -13.59 0.30
CA SER A 463 -12.77 -12.60 1.39
C SER A 463 -12.14 -13.16 2.67
N THR A 464 -11.56 -14.34 2.60
CA THR A 464 -10.87 -15.02 3.73
C THR A 464 -9.75 -15.88 3.16
N GLY A 465 -8.73 -16.16 3.96
CA GLY A 465 -7.61 -17.00 3.55
C GLY A 465 -6.27 -16.36 3.91
N THR A 466 -5.19 -16.87 3.35
CA THR A 466 -3.82 -16.38 3.60
C THR A 466 -3.15 -15.81 2.34
N SER A 467 -3.81 -15.89 1.19
CA SER A 467 -3.22 -15.61 -0.12
C SER A 467 -3.64 -14.28 -0.73
N LEU A 468 -4.82 -13.75 -0.34
CA LEU A 468 -5.35 -12.54 -0.95
C LEU A 468 -4.49 -11.32 -0.60
N LYS A 469 -3.97 -10.67 -1.63
CA LYS A 469 -3.28 -9.39 -1.56
C LYS A 469 -4.02 -8.36 -2.41
N ILE A 470 -4.31 -7.20 -1.83
CA ILE A 470 -4.86 -6.04 -2.54
C ILE A 470 -3.74 -5.01 -2.60
N GLY A 471 -3.05 -4.94 -3.74
CA GLY A 471 -1.88 -4.11 -3.90
C GLY A 471 -2.21 -2.64 -4.13
N CYS A 472 -3.32 -2.37 -4.81
CA CYS A 472 -3.75 -1.01 -5.06
C CYS A 472 -5.27 -0.85 -5.08
N VAL A 473 -5.69 0.36 -4.72
CA VAL A 473 -7.05 0.87 -4.87
C VAL A 473 -6.93 2.25 -5.47
N LYS A 474 -7.59 2.51 -6.62
CA LYS A 474 -7.47 3.81 -7.29
C LYS A 474 -8.79 4.27 -7.86
N SER A 475 -9.18 5.47 -7.49
CA SER A 475 -10.30 6.18 -8.08
C SER A 475 -9.88 6.87 -9.38
N ILE A 476 -10.58 6.58 -10.47
CA ILE A 476 -10.31 7.15 -11.80
C ILE A 476 -11.64 7.56 -12.43
N GLY A 477 -11.93 8.85 -12.43
CA GLY A 477 -13.24 9.37 -12.84
C GLY A 477 -14.35 8.80 -11.95
N ASP A 478 -15.38 8.22 -12.55
CA ASP A 478 -16.54 7.63 -11.86
C ASP A 478 -16.32 6.16 -11.49
N SER A 479 -15.08 5.68 -11.50
CA SER A 479 -14.77 4.27 -11.30
C SER A 479 -13.73 4.08 -10.21
N LEU A 480 -13.91 3.01 -9.44
CA LEU A 480 -12.92 2.49 -8.51
C LEU A 480 -12.27 1.25 -9.13
N TYR A 481 -10.96 1.26 -9.24
CA TYR A 481 -10.15 0.14 -9.68
C TYR A 481 -9.47 -0.50 -8.48
N VAL A 482 -9.37 -1.83 -8.49
CA VAL A 482 -8.77 -2.63 -7.42
C VAL A 482 -7.84 -3.65 -8.05
N GLY A 483 -6.55 -3.54 -7.76
CA GLY A 483 -5.55 -4.54 -8.16
C GLY A 483 -5.37 -5.59 -7.07
N TRP A 484 -5.46 -6.88 -7.44
CA TRP A 484 -5.40 -7.96 -6.47
C TRP A 484 -4.66 -9.20 -7.00
N GLN A 485 -4.17 -9.99 -6.05
CA GLN A 485 -3.63 -11.33 -6.25
C GLN A 485 -4.21 -12.26 -5.19
N ASP A 486 -4.64 -13.47 -5.57
CA ASP A 486 -5.10 -14.52 -4.68
C ASP A 486 -4.41 -15.84 -5.10
N ASP A 487 -3.38 -16.20 -4.38
CA ASP A 487 -2.46 -17.31 -4.72
C ASP A 487 -1.86 -17.14 -6.13
N THR A 488 -2.28 -17.96 -7.08
CA THR A 488 -1.86 -17.90 -8.49
C THR A 488 -2.81 -17.10 -9.38
N ASP A 489 -3.98 -16.76 -8.87
CA ASP A 489 -4.96 -15.93 -9.57
C ASP A 489 -4.72 -14.45 -9.25
N TYR A 490 -4.88 -13.60 -10.26
CA TYR A 490 -4.71 -12.17 -10.12
C TYR A 490 -5.58 -11.39 -11.11
N GLY A 491 -5.77 -10.11 -10.82
CA GLY A 491 -6.55 -9.27 -11.71
C GLY A 491 -6.67 -7.83 -11.26
N VAL A 492 -7.28 -7.07 -12.15
CA VAL A 492 -7.84 -5.76 -11.88
C VAL A 492 -9.35 -5.87 -11.91
N ASP A 493 -9.97 -5.47 -10.83
CA ASP A 493 -11.42 -5.34 -10.74
C ASP A 493 -11.82 -3.88 -10.86
N LYS A 494 -13.03 -3.63 -11.33
CA LYS A 494 -13.59 -2.30 -11.50
C LYS A 494 -15.03 -2.27 -11.01
N VAL A 495 -15.41 -1.18 -10.37
CA VAL A 495 -16.80 -0.79 -10.15
C VAL A 495 -17.00 0.66 -10.57
N THR A 496 -18.09 0.93 -11.26
CA THR A 496 -18.44 2.26 -11.77
C THR A 496 -19.76 2.72 -11.14
N ILE A 497 -19.94 4.02 -10.98
CA ILE A 497 -21.23 4.60 -10.58
C ILE A 497 -22.29 4.17 -11.62
N GLY A 498 -23.33 3.49 -11.13
CA GLY A 498 -24.40 2.95 -12.00
C GLY A 498 -24.27 1.47 -12.36
N ASP A 499 -23.21 0.79 -11.91
CA ASP A 499 -23.09 -0.66 -12.06
C ASP A 499 -24.17 -1.43 -11.30
N THR A 500 -24.36 -2.70 -11.68
CA THR A 500 -25.33 -3.60 -11.08
C THR A 500 -24.97 -3.99 -9.65
N ALA A 501 -25.97 -4.42 -8.89
CA ALA A 501 -25.80 -4.86 -7.51
C ALA A 501 -25.02 -6.18 -7.39
N ASN A 502 -24.42 -6.41 -6.23
CA ASN A 502 -23.93 -7.71 -5.83
C ASN A 502 -25.07 -8.74 -5.80
N ALA A 503 -24.74 -9.99 -6.09
CA ALA A 503 -25.70 -11.09 -6.06
C ALA A 503 -26.19 -11.44 -4.64
N THR A 504 -25.40 -11.13 -3.61
CA THR A 504 -25.70 -11.43 -2.21
C THR A 504 -25.24 -10.30 -1.30
N GLY A 505 -25.89 -10.16 -0.14
CA GLY A 505 -25.47 -9.28 0.93
C GLY A 505 -25.91 -9.81 2.28
N THR A 506 -25.26 -9.40 3.36
CA THR A 506 -25.60 -9.80 4.72
C THR A 506 -25.46 -8.64 5.69
N TRP A 507 -26.33 -8.64 6.71
CA TRP A 507 -26.28 -7.70 7.83
C TRP A 507 -26.52 -8.45 9.13
N GLU A 508 -25.78 -8.11 10.19
CA GLU A 508 -25.89 -8.70 11.51
C GLU A 508 -25.81 -7.60 12.59
N SER A 509 -26.79 -7.58 13.47
CA SER A 509 -26.86 -6.58 14.55
C SER A 509 -25.75 -6.76 15.58
N LEU A 510 -25.60 -5.75 16.41
CA LEU A 510 -25.00 -5.91 17.74
C LEU A 510 -25.87 -6.82 18.62
N ILE A 511 -25.34 -7.20 19.77
CA ILE A 511 -26.05 -8.01 20.75
C ILE A 511 -27.07 -7.12 21.49
N PHE A 512 -28.32 -7.55 21.50
CA PHE A 512 -29.37 -6.94 22.30
C PHE A 512 -29.67 -7.81 23.54
N ASP A 513 -29.93 -7.16 24.66
CA ASP A 513 -30.39 -7.79 25.89
C ASP A 513 -31.59 -7.03 26.48
N SER A 514 -32.10 -7.48 27.62
CA SER A 514 -33.20 -6.81 28.33
C SER A 514 -32.84 -5.42 28.87
N GLY A 515 -31.55 -5.10 28.96
CA GLY A 515 -30.99 -3.97 29.71
C GLY A 515 -30.49 -4.36 31.10
N ASN A 516 -30.80 -5.58 31.56
CA ASN A 516 -30.26 -6.20 32.78
C ASN A 516 -29.72 -7.60 32.39
N PRO A 517 -28.42 -7.90 32.55
CA PRO A 517 -27.82 -9.15 32.10
C PRO A 517 -28.34 -10.39 32.88
N ASP A 518 -29.01 -10.20 33.98
CA ASP A 518 -29.58 -11.30 34.78
C ASP A 518 -30.98 -11.70 34.34
N ASP A 519 -31.70 -10.81 33.66
CA ASP A 519 -33.05 -11.08 33.20
C ASP A 519 -33.05 -11.97 31.95
N TYR A 520 -34.02 -12.85 31.90
CA TYR A 520 -34.33 -13.57 30.66
C TYR A 520 -35.32 -12.77 29.82
N MET A 521 -35.32 -13.04 28.54
CA MET A 521 -36.27 -12.49 27.58
C MET A 521 -36.81 -13.55 26.65
N ILE A 522 -37.96 -13.30 26.08
CA ILE A 522 -38.55 -14.09 25.00
C ILE A 522 -38.72 -13.16 23.79
N PRO A 523 -37.82 -13.25 22.82
CA PRO A 523 -38.05 -12.57 21.54
C PRO A 523 -39.28 -13.17 20.85
N MET A 524 -40.18 -12.28 20.39
CA MET A 524 -41.41 -12.68 19.74
C MET A 524 -41.19 -12.84 18.23
N ASP A 525 -41.58 -11.83 17.48
CA ASP A 525 -41.50 -11.83 16.03
C ASP A 525 -40.39 -10.88 15.55
N LEU A 526 -39.46 -11.39 14.75
CA LEU A 526 -38.56 -10.57 13.96
C LEU A 526 -39.28 -10.17 12.66
N VAL A 527 -39.51 -8.88 12.48
CA VAL A 527 -40.13 -8.31 11.29
C VAL A 527 -39.10 -7.48 10.53
N ILE A 528 -38.91 -7.80 9.25
CA ILE A 528 -38.03 -7.03 8.35
C ILE A 528 -38.93 -6.42 7.28
N THR A 529 -38.80 -5.11 7.07
CA THR A 529 -39.52 -4.38 6.02
C THR A 529 -38.56 -3.88 4.94
N PHE A 530 -39.02 -3.92 3.71
CA PHE A 530 -38.21 -3.60 2.54
C PHE A 530 -39.06 -3.03 1.41
N GLU A 531 -38.43 -2.41 0.41
CA GLU A 531 -39.14 -2.02 -0.81
C GLU A 531 -39.67 -3.26 -1.55
N PRO A 532 -40.73 -3.15 -2.38
CA PRO A 532 -41.33 -4.29 -3.07
C PRO A 532 -40.30 -5.11 -3.82
N LEU A 533 -40.20 -6.41 -3.52
CA LEU A 533 -39.29 -7.33 -4.20
C LEU A 533 -39.65 -7.47 -5.68
N THR A 534 -38.62 -7.54 -6.50
CA THR A 534 -38.73 -7.87 -7.93
C THR A 534 -38.33 -9.33 -8.18
N ALA A 535 -38.59 -9.83 -9.39
CA ALA A 535 -38.26 -11.21 -9.74
C ALA A 535 -36.75 -11.52 -9.52
N GLY A 536 -36.47 -12.62 -8.85
CA GLY A 536 -35.12 -13.09 -8.53
C GLY A 536 -34.50 -12.44 -7.30
N GLN A 537 -35.24 -11.66 -6.55
CA GLN A 537 -34.84 -11.10 -5.25
C GLN A 537 -35.39 -11.93 -4.11
N SER A 538 -34.62 -12.05 -3.01
CA SER A 538 -35.09 -12.65 -1.77
C SER A 538 -34.43 -12.04 -0.54
N VAL A 539 -35.16 -12.10 0.58
CA VAL A 539 -34.72 -11.68 1.92
C VAL A 539 -34.89 -12.84 2.88
N THR A 540 -33.81 -13.30 3.50
CA THR A 540 -33.80 -14.40 4.47
C THR A 540 -33.51 -13.84 5.86
N PRO A 541 -34.45 -13.90 6.83
CA PRO A 541 -34.22 -13.44 8.18
C PRO A 541 -33.38 -14.45 8.95
N LYS A 542 -32.58 -13.96 9.90
CA LYS A 542 -31.78 -14.85 10.77
C LYS A 542 -31.65 -14.27 12.17
N TYR A 543 -31.48 -15.15 13.15
CA TYR A 543 -31.24 -14.77 14.54
C TYR A 543 -30.25 -15.71 15.21
N LYS A 544 -29.70 -15.28 16.34
CA LYS A 544 -28.77 -16.04 17.16
C LYS A 544 -29.02 -15.72 18.63
N LEU A 545 -29.16 -16.75 19.45
CA LEU A 545 -29.46 -16.64 20.88
C LEU A 545 -28.25 -17.00 21.71
N ASP A 546 -28.03 -16.26 22.82
CA ASP A 546 -27.03 -16.57 23.85
C ASP A 546 -25.63 -16.87 23.28
N ARG A 547 -25.21 -16.12 22.26
CA ARG A 547 -23.88 -16.24 21.60
C ARG A 547 -23.59 -17.62 21.04
N THR A 548 -24.60 -18.37 20.61
CA THR A 548 -24.37 -19.61 19.87
C THR A 548 -23.42 -19.41 18.69
N ALA A 549 -22.76 -20.46 18.22
CA ALA A 549 -21.72 -20.33 17.19
C ALA A 549 -22.24 -19.84 15.84
N SER A 550 -23.50 -20.20 15.50
CA SER A 550 -24.11 -19.90 14.19
C SER A 550 -25.48 -19.26 14.32
N PHE A 551 -25.87 -18.52 13.29
CA PHE A 551 -27.22 -18.02 13.14
C PHE A 551 -28.19 -19.14 12.75
N THR A 552 -29.43 -19.04 13.22
CA THR A 552 -30.58 -19.81 12.76
C THR A 552 -31.32 -18.96 11.71
N SER A 553 -31.44 -19.47 10.49
CA SER A 553 -32.16 -18.79 9.40
C SER A 553 -33.62 -19.22 9.36
N GLY A 554 -34.51 -18.28 9.04
CA GLY A 554 -35.88 -18.56 8.68
C GLY A 554 -36.03 -18.84 7.18
N ASP A 555 -37.28 -18.99 6.73
CA ASP A 555 -37.59 -19.13 5.33
C ASP A 555 -37.34 -17.81 4.57
N ALA A 556 -36.86 -17.92 3.36
CA ALA A 556 -36.65 -16.77 2.49
C ALA A 556 -38.00 -16.24 1.98
N GLU A 557 -38.18 -14.93 2.00
CA GLU A 557 -39.28 -14.26 1.28
C GLU A 557 -38.77 -13.87 -0.10
N ASP A 558 -39.38 -14.44 -1.15
CA ASP A 558 -39.03 -14.21 -2.56
C ASP A 558 -40.24 -13.86 -3.43
N THR A 559 -41.39 -13.65 -2.80
CA THR A 559 -42.65 -13.29 -3.49
C THR A 559 -42.53 -11.91 -4.11
N VAL A 560 -42.72 -11.81 -5.42
CA VAL A 560 -42.69 -10.53 -6.14
C VAL A 560 -43.77 -9.61 -5.58
N GLY A 561 -43.36 -8.38 -5.23
CA GLY A 561 -44.25 -7.37 -4.62
C GLY A 561 -44.34 -7.47 -3.10
N ALA A 562 -43.75 -8.46 -2.45
CA ALA A 562 -43.65 -8.50 -0.98
C ALA A 562 -42.88 -7.30 -0.45
N THR A 563 -43.29 -6.75 0.70
CA THR A 563 -42.70 -5.57 1.34
C THR A 563 -42.29 -5.83 2.78
N SER A 564 -42.56 -7.03 3.30
CA SER A 564 -42.14 -7.42 4.65
C SER A 564 -42.15 -8.93 4.79
N LEU A 565 -41.37 -9.40 5.75
CA LEU A 565 -41.40 -10.77 6.23
C LEU A 565 -41.45 -10.80 7.74
N LYS A 566 -41.84 -11.96 8.28
CA LYS A 566 -41.98 -12.19 9.72
C LYS A 566 -41.41 -13.55 10.10
N LEU A 567 -40.49 -13.57 11.07
CA LEU A 567 -39.91 -14.79 11.63
C LEU A 567 -40.30 -14.92 13.10
N PRO A 568 -41.15 -15.89 13.50
CA PRO A 568 -41.46 -16.16 14.90
C PRO A 568 -40.29 -16.86 15.59
N ILE A 569 -39.86 -16.40 16.78
CA ILE A 569 -38.73 -16.97 17.55
C ILE A 569 -39.23 -17.69 18.80
N TYR A 570 -39.92 -17.01 19.71
CA TYR A 570 -40.56 -17.56 20.91
C TYR A 570 -39.67 -18.48 21.78
N GLN A 571 -38.37 -18.19 21.84
CA GLN A 571 -37.41 -18.96 22.64
C GLN A 571 -36.86 -18.10 23.76
N ARG A 572 -36.70 -18.68 24.95
CA ARG A 572 -36.12 -18.00 26.11
C ARG A 572 -34.62 -17.84 25.92
N CYS A 573 -34.12 -16.63 26.13
CA CYS A 573 -32.69 -16.30 26.05
C CYS A 573 -32.34 -15.13 26.97
N LYS A 574 -31.06 -14.86 27.14
CA LYS A 574 -30.53 -13.64 27.78
C LYS A 574 -30.09 -12.59 26.77
N GLU A 575 -29.60 -13.03 25.64
CA GLU A 575 -29.06 -12.16 24.58
C GLU A 575 -29.59 -12.63 23.22
N ILE A 576 -29.78 -11.68 22.29
CA ILE A 576 -30.14 -11.97 20.90
C ILE A 576 -29.34 -11.09 19.94
N GLU A 577 -28.89 -11.71 18.87
CA GLU A 577 -28.42 -11.03 17.65
C GLU A 577 -29.44 -11.33 16.54
N ILE A 578 -29.76 -10.34 15.73
CA ILE A 578 -30.68 -10.45 14.59
C ILE A 578 -29.97 -10.05 13.30
N GLY A 579 -30.45 -10.55 12.18
CA GLY A 579 -29.86 -10.19 10.89
C GLY A 579 -30.71 -10.65 9.72
N TYR A 580 -30.15 -10.44 8.53
CA TYR A 580 -30.72 -10.90 7.30
C TYR A 580 -29.64 -11.20 6.26
N ASP A 581 -29.98 -12.07 5.33
CA ASP A 581 -29.22 -12.29 4.11
C ASP A 581 -30.10 -11.88 2.91
N LEU A 582 -29.47 -11.21 1.94
CA LEU A 582 -30.09 -10.78 0.69
C LEU A 582 -29.55 -11.63 -0.45
N ALA A 583 -30.41 -11.98 -1.40
CA ALA A 583 -29.96 -12.55 -2.67
C ALA A 583 -30.72 -11.91 -3.85
N SER A 584 -29.99 -11.67 -4.94
CA SER A 584 -30.52 -11.10 -6.18
C SER A 584 -29.90 -11.79 -7.38
N THR A 585 -30.65 -12.69 -8.02
CA THR A 585 -30.20 -13.40 -9.23
C THR A 585 -30.20 -12.49 -10.46
N SER A 586 -30.93 -11.39 -10.42
CA SER A 586 -30.99 -10.36 -11.46
C SER A 586 -29.99 -9.22 -11.25
N ASN A 587 -29.15 -9.30 -10.19
CA ASN A 587 -28.21 -8.25 -9.79
C ASN A 587 -28.88 -6.88 -9.64
N THR A 588 -30.11 -6.84 -9.13
CA THR A 588 -30.88 -5.63 -8.82
C THR A 588 -30.79 -5.31 -7.33
N PHE A 589 -30.91 -4.03 -6.99
CA PHE A 589 -30.81 -3.55 -5.63
C PHE A 589 -32.03 -3.95 -4.79
N ILE A 590 -31.80 -4.47 -3.58
CA ILE A 590 -32.82 -4.75 -2.57
C ILE A 590 -32.62 -3.72 -1.46
N LYS A 591 -33.68 -3.01 -1.05
CA LYS A 591 -33.61 -1.96 -0.04
C LYS A 591 -34.36 -2.35 1.22
N ILE A 592 -33.64 -2.52 2.32
CA ILE A 592 -34.19 -2.80 3.65
C ILE A 592 -34.45 -1.49 4.37
N THR A 593 -35.69 -1.25 4.75
CA THR A 593 -36.12 0.00 5.36
C THR A 593 -36.25 -0.06 6.89
N SER A 594 -36.52 -1.23 7.47
CA SER A 594 -36.46 -1.38 8.92
C SER A 594 -36.38 -2.84 9.36
N ILE A 595 -35.85 -3.03 10.55
CA ILE A 595 -35.86 -4.29 11.29
C ILE A 595 -36.51 -4.02 12.64
N THR A 596 -37.47 -4.84 13.04
CA THR A 596 -38.18 -4.70 14.30
C THR A 596 -38.25 -6.04 15.00
N ILE A 597 -37.99 -6.06 16.31
CA ILE A 597 -38.24 -7.23 17.16
C ILE A 597 -38.93 -6.78 18.45
N GLU A 598 -39.97 -7.49 18.86
CA GLU A 598 -40.62 -7.34 20.15
C GLU A 598 -40.07 -8.38 21.12
N ILE A 599 -39.83 -7.96 22.36
CA ILE A 599 -39.23 -8.79 23.40
C ILE A 599 -40.10 -8.71 24.65
N ASP A 600 -40.51 -9.84 25.16
CA ASP A 600 -41.10 -9.95 26.50
C ASP A 600 -39.97 -10.18 27.52
N VAL A 601 -39.81 -9.26 28.46
CA VAL A 601 -38.79 -9.36 29.51
C VAL A 601 -39.35 -10.14 30.71
N LEU A 602 -38.64 -11.18 31.08
CA LEU A 602 -38.93 -12.00 32.28
C LEU A 602 -38.06 -11.51 33.43
N SER A 603 -38.65 -10.81 34.37
CA SER A 603 -37.94 -10.40 35.61
C SER A 603 -37.55 -11.63 36.45
N THR A 604 -36.38 -11.60 37.06
CA THR A 604 -35.93 -12.65 37.97
C THR A 604 -36.74 -12.69 39.30
N GLU A 605 -37.65 -11.73 39.50
CA GLU A 605 -38.53 -11.65 40.65
C GLU A 605 -39.89 -12.36 40.46
N ASP A 606 -40.17 -12.94 39.28
CA ASP A 606 -41.40 -13.69 39.02
C ASP A 606 -41.21 -15.22 39.03
#